data_8cb01df31e77931d84ee462d6810e3d0
#
_entry.id   8cb01df31e77931d84ee462d6810e3d0
#
_cell.length_a   1.000
_cell.length_b   1.000
_cell.length_c   1.000
_cell.angle_alpha   90.00
_cell.angle_beta   90.00
_cell.angle_gamma   90.00
#
_symmetry.space_group_name_H-M   'P 1'
#
loop_
_entity.id
_entity.type
_entity.pdbx_description
1 polymer ?
#
loop_
_entity_poly.entity_id
_entity_poly.type
_entity_poly.pdbx_seq_one_letter_code
_entity_poly.pdbx_strand_id
1 'polypeptide(L)'
;MLDLLRPAPRTTGEIVGRFPDLDRCTVMQHIGVLERAGLVIAKRRGRERWNYFNPLPIKRIHDRWIGRFATGAVDLVARLKDVVEND
;
A
#
# COMPACT_ATOMS: atom_id res chain seq x y z
N MET A 1 3.96 -6.38 2.33
CA MET A 1 4.74 -5.41 1.57
C MET A 1 4.40 -3.96 1.88
N LEU A 2 3.12 -3.63 1.97
CA LEU A 2 2.74 -2.24 2.28
C LEU A 2 3.24 -1.79 3.65
N ASP A 3 3.24 -2.67 4.63
CA ASP A 3 3.75 -2.36 5.97
C ASP A 3 5.23 -1.96 5.96
N LEU A 4 5.98 -2.49 5.01
CA LEU A 4 7.39 -2.16 4.83
C LEU A 4 7.58 -0.75 4.26
N LEU A 5 6.65 -0.32 3.41
CA LEU A 5 6.71 0.97 2.72
C LEU A 5 6.09 2.12 3.52
N ARG A 6 5.23 1.82 4.48
CA ARG A 6 4.54 2.86 5.27
C ARG A 6 5.50 3.80 6.01
N PRO A 7 6.53 3.30 6.72
CA PRO A 7 7.46 4.19 7.43
C PRO A 7 8.42 4.93 6.51
N ALA A 8 8.82 4.33 5.39
CA ALA A 8 9.79 4.93 4.47
C ALA A 8 9.76 4.24 3.12
N PRO A 9 10.10 4.94 2.03
CA PRO A 9 10.25 4.31 0.74
C PRO A 9 11.41 3.30 0.74
N ARG A 10 11.30 2.26 -0.08
CA ARG A 10 12.28 1.20 -0.19
C ARG A 10 12.60 0.89 -1.64
N THR A 11 13.84 0.53 -1.91
CA THR A 11 14.21 0.03 -3.24
C THR A 11 13.64 -1.37 -3.45
N THR A 12 13.49 -1.76 -4.72
CA THR A 12 13.06 -3.13 -5.05
C THR A 12 14.02 -4.17 -4.45
N GLY A 13 15.34 -3.90 -4.48
CA GLY A 13 16.33 -4.78 -3.88
C GLY A 13 16.15 -4.96 -2.37
N GLU A 14 15.84 -3.87 -1.65
CA GLU A 14 15.57 -3.94 -0.22
C GLU A 14 14.31 -4.76 0.07
N ILE A 15 13.26 -4.61 -0.74
CA ILE A 15 12.03 -5.39 -0.58
C ILE A 15 12.30 -6.86 -0.83
N VAL A 16 13.02 -7.20 -1.87
CA VAL A 16 13.42 -8.60 -2.16
C VAL A 16 14.19 -9.20 -0.99
N GLY A 17 15.11 -8.42 -0.40
CA GLY A 17 15.88 -8.87 0.75
C GLY A 17 15.09 -9.14 2.02
N ARG A 18 13.91 -8.50 2.15
CA ARG A 18 13.03 -8.71 3.31
C ARG A 18 12.12 -9.92 3.18
N PHE A 19 12.03 -10.51 2.00
CA PHE A 19 11.21 -11.69 1.73
C PHE A 19 12.08 -12.81 1.16
N PRO A 20 12.98 -13.39 1.96
CA PRO A 20 13.92 -14.40 1.47
C PRO A 20 13.26 -15.70 1.01
N ASP A 21 12.02 -15.95 1.46
CA ASP A 21 11.25 -17.13 1.06
C ASP A 21 10.57 -16.97 -0.30
N LEU A 22 10.56 -15.76 -0.84
CA LEU A 22 9.98 -15.46 -2.14
C LEU A 22 11.09 -15.18 -3.14
N ASP A 23 10.94 -15.66 -4.37
CA ASP A 23 11.87 -15.30 -5.42
C ASP A 23 11.65 -13.86 -5.88
N ARG A 24 12.63 -13.32 -6.58
CA ARG A 24 12.58 -11.93 -7.06
C ARG A 24 11.39 -11.68 -8.00
N CYS A 25 11.09 -12.65 -8.87
CA CYS A 25 9.97 -12.52 -9.79
C CYS A 25 8.64 -12.43 -9.07
N THR A 26 8.44 -13.23 -8.03
CA THR A 26 7.23 -13.20 -7.21
C THR A 26 7.09 -11.86 -6.50
N VAL A 27 8.15 -11.36 -5.89
CA VAL A 27 8.14 -10.05 -5.23
C VAL A 27 7.80 -8.94 -6.23
N MET A 28 8.40 -8.97 -7.41
CA MET A 28 8.12 -7.98 -8.46
C MET A 28 6.69 -8.04 -8.96
N GLN A 29 6.10 -9.23 -9.05
CA GLN A 29 4.68 -9.40 -9.40
C GLN A 29 3.78 -8.77 -8.34
N HIS A 30 4.05 -8.98 -7.07
CA HIS A 30 3.30 -8.37 -5.97
C HIS A 30 3.39 -6.85 -6.01
N ILE A 31 4.59 -6.30 -6.21
CA ILE A 31 4.78 -4.85 -6.35
C ILE A 31 3.99 -4.32 -7.55
N GLY A 32 4.02 -5.02 -8.67
CA GLY A 32 3.27 -4.66 -9.87
C GLY A 32 1.77 -4.60 -9.65
N VAL A 33 1.22 -5.54 -8.89
CA VAL A 33 -0.20 -5.52 -8.50
C VAL A 33 -0.52 -4.29 -7.66
N LEU A 34 0.31 -3.99 -6.68
CA LEU A 34 0.14 -2.81 -5.81
C LEU A 34 0.26 -1.51 -6.60
N GLU A 35 1.16 -1.46 -7.58
CA GLU A 35 1.32 -0.34 -8.50
C GLU A 35 0.07 -0.10 -9.33
N ARG A 36 -0.48 -1.16 -9.92
CA ARG A 36 -1.71 -1.08 -10.73
C ARG A 36 -2.91 -0.66 -9.89
N ALA A 37 -2.93 -1.04 -8.62
CA ALA A 37 -3.96 -0.60 -7.68
C ALA A 37 -3.77 0.85 -7.24
N GLY A 38 -2.67 1.50 -7.61
CA GLY A 38 -2.35 2.86 -7.21
C GLY A 38 -1.81 2.99 -5.79
N LEU A 39 -1.54 1.87 -5.11
CA LEU A 39 -1.02 1.86 -3.74
C LEU A 39 0.48 2.06 -3.65
N VAL A 40 1.18 1.81 -4.74
CA VAL A 40 2.62 1.98 -4.84
C VAL A 40 2.94 2.88 -6.03
N ILE A 41 3.78 3.86 -5.81
CA ILE A 41 4.34 4.71 -6.86
C ILE A 41 5.82 4.35 -6.98
N ALA A 42 6.25 3.98 -8.19
CA ALA A 42 7.65 3.65 -8.46
C ALA A 42 8.35 4.81 -9.16
N LYS A 43 9.54 5.14 -8.67
CA LYS A 43 10.41 6.13 -9.30
C LYS A 43 11.81 5.56 -9.46
N ARG A 44 12.39 5.75 -10.63
CA ARG A 44 13.74 5.29 -10.92
C ARG A 44 14.76 6.38 -10.59
N ARG A 45 15.77 6.00 -9.79
CA ARG A 45 16.93 6.86 -9.49
C ARG A 45 18.21 6.09 -9.81
N GLY A 46 18.88 6.46 -10.88
CA GLY A 46 20.06 5.74 -11.34
C GLY A 46 19.70 4.31 -11.73
N ARG A 47 20.33 3.33 -11.07
CA ARG A 47 20.08 1.89 -11.30
C ARG A 47 19.03 1.32 -10.35
N GLU A 48 18.52 2.13 -9.42
CA GLU A 48 17.61 1.68 -8.39
C GLU A 48 16.18 2.13 -8.68
N ARG A 49 15.24 1.24 -8.39
CA ARG A 49 13.83 1.52 -8.45
C ARG A 49 13.31 1.72 -7.03
N TRP A 50 12.86 2.93 -6.73
CA TRP A 50 12.30 3.29 -5.43
C TRP A 50 10.78 3.15 -5.44
N ASN A 51 10.26 2.50 -4.42
CA ASN A 51 8.83 2.27 -4.26
C ASN A 51 8.33 3.08 -3.08
N TYR A 52 7.28 3.87 -3.32
CA TYR A 52 6.66 4.74 -2.35
C TYR A 52 5.24 4.29 -2.08
N PHE A 53 4.86 4.27 -0.81
CA PHE A 53 3.48 3.99 -0.42
C PHE A 53 2.60 5.20 -0.77
N ASN A 54 1.47 4.94 -1.44
CA ASN A 54 0.49 5.96 -1.76
C ASN A 54 -0.82 5.67 -1.03
N PRO A 55 -1.16 6.44 0.02
CA PRO A 55 -2.40 6.23 0.79
C PRO A 55 -3.65 6.79 0.12
N LEU A 56 -3.53 7.53 -0.98
CA LEU A 56 -4.66 8.20 -1.64
C LEU A 56 -5.83 7.29 -1.99
N PRO A 57 -5.66 6.09 -2.56
CA PRO A 57 -6.78 5.21 -2.84
C PRO A 57 -7.58 4.83 -1.60
N ILE A 58 -6.90 4.56 -0.49
CA ILE A 58 -7.52 4.23 0.79
C ILE A 58 -8.28 5.44 1.32
N LYS A 59 -7.67 6.62 1.27
CA LYS A 59 -8.30 7.87 1.68
C LYS A 59 -9.53 8.19 0.85
N ARG A 60 -9.49 7.97 -0.46
CA ARG A 60 -10.63 8.19 -1.36
C ARG A 60 -11.81 7.29 -1.01
N ILE A 61 -11.56 6.03 -0.70
CA ILE A 61 -12.58 5.10 -0.25
C ILE A 61 -13.19 5.59 1.05
N HIS A 62 -12.38 5.99 2.00
CA HIS A 62 -12.81 6.53 3.29
C HIS A 62 -13.67 7.78 3.12
N ASP A 63 -13.24 8.74 2.34
CA ASP A 63 -13.97 9.99 2.07
C ASP A 63 -15.32 9.73 1.38
N ARG A 64 -15.34 8.77 0.45
CA ARG A 64 -16.57 8.33 -0.22
C ARG A 64 -17.59 7.78 0.76
N TRP A 65 -17.15 6.94 1.70
CA TRP A 65 -18.00 6.36 2.71
C TRP A 65 -18.58 7.42 3.63
N ILE A 66 -17.76 8.36 4.10
CA ILE A 66 -18.19 9.48 4.94
C ILE A 66 -19.21 10.36 4.21
N GLY A 67 -18.96 10.69 2.93
CA GLY A 67 -19.86 11.51 2.13
C GLY A 67 -21.22 10.88 1.84
N ARG A 68 -21.28 9.55 1.72
CA ARG A 68 -22.51 8.82 1.40
C ARG A 68 -23.36 8.45 2.61
N PHE A 69 -22.73 8.24 3.76
CA PHE A 69 -23.36 7.65 4.95
C PHE A 69 -23.03 8.46 6.20
N ALA A 70 -23.40 9.75 6.19
CA ALA A 70 -22.95 10.72 7.20
C ALA A 70 -23.36 10.38 8.65
N THR A 71 -24.32 9.52 8.88
CA THR A 71 -24.80 9.23 10.25
C THR A 71 -24.85 7.76 10.64
N GLY A 72 -24.96 6.84 9.70
CA GLY A 72 -25.08 5.40 10.01
C GLY A 72 -23.82 4.62 9.81
N ALA A 73 -22.81 5.16 9.14
CA ALA A 73 -21.62 4.46 8.71
C ALA A 73 -20.39 4.75 9.57
N VAL A 74 -20.52 5.56 10.61
CA VAL A 74 -19.39 5.87 11.51
C VAL A 74 -18.85 4.58 12.13
N ASP A 75 -19.72 3.68 12.56
CA ASP A 75 -19.32 2.39 13.11
C ASP A 75 -18.66 1.49 12.06
N LEU A 76 -19.16 1.52 10.84
CA LEU A 76 -18.60 0.73 9.75
C LEU A 76 -17.23 1.23 9.31
N VAL A 77 -17.07 2.55 9.27
CA VAL A 77 -15.79 3.19 8.97
C VAL A 77 -14.78 2.90 10.08
N ALA A 78 -15.20 2.96 11.34
CA ALA A 78 -14.36 2.60 12.46
C ALA A 78 -13.91 1.13 12.38
N ARG A 79 -14.79 0.20 12.02
CA ARG A 79 -14.45 -1.20 11.81
C ARG A 79 -13.47 -1.41 10.66
N LEU A 80 -13.67 -0.73 9.56
CA LEU A 80 -12.75 -0.76 8.41
C LEU A 80 -11.38 -0.23 8.79
N LYS A 81 -11.34 0.83 9.57
CA LYS A 81 -10.11 1.41 10.07
C LYS A 81 -9.36 0.46 10.99
N ASP A 82 -10.07 -0.25 11.87
CA ASP A 82 -9.48 -1.27 12.74
C ASP A 82 -8.89 -2.42 11.93
N VAL A 83 -9.58 -2.89 10.90
CA VAL A 83 -9.09 -3.96 10.01
C VAL A 83 -7.83 -3.51 9.28
N VAL A 84 -7.80 -2.28 8.77
CA VAL A 84 -6.64 -1.73 8.06
C VAL A 84 -5.47 -1.48 9.01
N GLU A 85 -5.73 -1.02 10.23
CA GLU A 85 -4.69 -0.76 11.22
C GLU A 85 -4.10 -2.03 11.84
N ASN A 86 -4.86 -3.12 11.90
CA ASN A 86 -4.43 -4.40 12.47
C ASN A 86 -3.72 -5.31 11.46
N ASP A 87 -3.76 -4.99 10.20
CA ASP A 87 -3.01 -5.68 9.16
C ASP A 87 -1.63 -5.04 8.98
#